data_4c05000802d9d40e505e3e9f2f979714
#
_entry.id   4c05000802d9d40e505e3e9f2f979714
#
_cell.length_a   1.000
_cell.length_b   1.000
_cell.length_c   1.000
_cell.angle_alpha   90.00
_cell.angle_beta   90.00
_cell.angle_gamma   90.00
#
_symmetry.space_group_name_H-M   'P 1'
#
loop_
_entity.id
_entity.type
_entity.pdbx_description
1 polymer ?
#
loop_
_entity_poly.entity_id
_entity_poly.type
_entity_poly.pdbx_seq_one_letter_code
_entity_poly.pdbx_strand_id
1 'polypeptide(L)'
;APAGPTYMEDLNEAGGVYAVMKELADIGLLHTDCMTVTGKTVGENIANAVNLNPEVIRTVDNPYSKTGGLAVLSGNLAPDGSVVKRSAVVEEMMVHEGPARVFDSEEDAIAAIKGGKIVAGDVVVIRYEGPKGGPGMREMLNPTSAIAGMGLGSSVALITDGRFSGASRGASIGHVSPEAAVGGPIALVEEGDVISINIPELKLELKVSDEELAARKAKWQPREPKVTTGYLRRYASMVTSGNRGAILETNK
;
A
#
# COMPACT_ATOMS: atom_id res chain seq x y z
N ALA A 1 -17.48 -3.57 3.89
CA ALA A 1 -16.58 -4.70 3.78
C ALA A 1 -15.62 -4.51 2.61
N PRO A 2 -14.34 -4.94 2.74
CA PRO A 2 -13.80 -5.82 3.77
C PRO A 2 -13.33 -5.11 5.06
N ALA A 3 -13.17 -3.79 5.07
CA ALA A 3 -12.59 -3.08 6.22
C ALA A 3 -13.62 -2.76 7.32
N GLY A 4 -14.91 -2.86 7.01
CA GLY A 4 -16.01 -2.61 7.95
C GLY A 4 -17.13 -3.64 7.79
N PRO A 5 -18.20 -3.55 8.59
CA PRO A 5 -19.33 -4.49 8.55
C PRO A 5 -20.33 -4.18 7.41
N THR A 6 -20.26 -3.01 6.80
CA THR A 6 -21.22 -2.52 5.80
C THR A 6 -20.92 -3.07 4.41
N TYR A 7 -21.93 -3.58 3.71
CA TYR A 7 -21.86 -4.05 2.32
C TYR A 7 -22.36 -3.00 1.33
N MET A 8 -22.22 -3.26 0.04
CA MET A 8 -22.69 -2.35 -1.01
C MET A 8 -24.22 -2.24 -1.06
N GLU A 9 -24.94 -3.27 -0.64
CA GLU A 9 -26.40 -3.23 -0.48
C GLU A 9 -26.79 -2.20 0.57
N ASP A 10 -26.16 -2.25 1.75
CA ASP A 10 -26.41 -1.30 2.83
C ASP A 10 -26.12 0.14 2.38
N LEU A 11 -25.02 0.34 1.62
CA LEU A 11 -24.68 1.63 1.06
C LEU A 11 -25.77 2.12 0.09
N ASN A 12 -26.27 1.24 -0.79
CA ASN A 12 -27.33 1.58 -1.73
C ASN A 12 -28.63 1.97 -1.00
N GLU A 13 -29.02 1.22 0.02
CA GLU A 13 -30.20 1.50 0.84
C GLU A 13 -30.05 2.81 1.63
N ALA A 14 -28.83 3.15 2.05
CA ALA A 14 -28.52 4.40 2.74
C ALA A 14 -28.57 5.66 1.84
N GLY A 15 -28.79 5.50 0.53
CA GLY A 15 -28.83 6.59 -0.44
C GLY A 15 -27.77 6.52 -1.54
N GLY A 16 -26.92 5.49 -1.48
CA GLY A 16 -25.93 5.15 -2.50
C GLY A 16 -24.79 6.15 -2.65
N VAL A 17 -24.06 6.00 -3.74
CA VAL A 17 -22.92 6.89 -4.05
C VAL A 17 -23.34 8.35 -4.17
N TYR A 18 -24.55 8.63 -4.65
CA TYR A 18 -25.04 10.00 -4.78
C TYR A 18 -25.22 10.69 -3.43
N ALA A 19 -25.66 9.96 -2.40
CA ALA A 19 -25.74 10.51 -1.05
C ALA A 19 -24.35 10.84 -0.48
N VAL A 20 -23.36 9.97 -0.71
CA VAL A 20 -21.96 10.25 -0.34
C VAL A 20 -21.42 11.49 -1.08
N MET A 21 -21.70 11.59 -2.40
CA MET A 21 -21.29 12.76 -3.19
C MET A 21 -21.97 14.04 -2.70
N LYS A 22 -23.24 13.96 -2.27
CA LYS A 22 -23.95 15.12 -1.73
C LYS A 22 -23.32 15.64 -0.44
N GLU A 23 -22.98 14.75 0.50
CA GLU A 23 -22.24 15.11 1.73
C GLU A 23 -20.92 15.85 1.41
N LEU A 24 -20.18 15.38 0.41
CA LEU A 24 -18.92 16.01 -0.01
C LEU A 24 -19.14 17.34 -0.76
N ALA A 25 -20.22 17.44 -1.57
CA ALA A 25 -20.53 18.65 -2.32
C ALA A 25 -20.93 19.79 -1.37
N ASP A 26 -21.66 19.50 -0.31
CA ASP A 26 -22.14 20.48 0.67
C ASP A 26 -21.01 21.20 1.41
N ILE A 27 -19.81 20.61 1.44
CA ILE A 27 -18.59 21.21 2.00
C ILE A 27 -17.59 21.66 0.91
N GLY A 28 -18.00 21.69 -0.35
CA GLY A 28 -17.21 22.22 -1.45
C GLY A 28 -16.05 21.32 -1.93
N LEU A 29 -16.09 20.02 -1.64
CA LEU A 29 -15.04 19.06 -2.05
C LEU A 29 -15.30 18.41 -3.42
N LEU A 30 -16.37 18.77 -4.12
CA LEU A 30 -16.66 18.29 -5.47
C LEU A 30 -16.81 19.44 -6.47
N HIS A 31 -16.33 19.22 -7.68
CA HIS A 31 -16.60 20.07 -8.83
C HIS A 31 -18.01 19.78 -9.36
N THR A 32 -19.00 20.45 -8.79
CA THR A 32 -20.44 20.20 -9.08
C THR A 32 -20.87 20.71 -10.45
N ASP A 33 -20.08 21.57 -11.08
CA ASP A 33 -20.27 22.15 -12.42
C ASP A 33 -19.82 21.25 -13.56
N CYS A 34 -19.08 20.18 -13.28
CA CYS A 34 -18.60 19.24 -14.30
C CYS A 34 -19.75 18.49 -14.98
N MET A 35 -19.74 18.47 -16.32
CA MET A 35 -20.70 17.73 -17.14
C MET A 35 -20.48 16.22 -17.01
N THR A 36 -21.57 15.46 -16.97
CA THR A 36 -21.55 13.99 -16.87
C THR A 36 -22.16 13.33 -18.13
N VAL A 37 -22.03 12.00 -18.22
CA VAL A 37 -22.63 11.20 -19.32
C VAL A 37 -24.15 11.24 -19.34
N THR A 38 -24.81 11.70 -18.28
CA THR A 38 -26.27 11.87 -18.23
C THR A 38 -26.75 13.13 -18.99
N GLY A 39 -25.82 13.96 -19.47
CA GLY A 39 -26.14 15.27 -20.06
C GLY A 39 -26.49 16.35 -19.03
N LYS A 40 -26.28 16.05 -17.74
CA LYS A 40 -26.44 16.97 -16.62
C LYS A 40 -25.10 17.12 -15.89
N THR A 41 -24.97 18.18 -15.11
CA THR A 41 -23.80 18.36 -14.23
C THR A 41 -23.82 17.39 -13.06
N VAL A 42 -22.68 17.25 -12.37
CA VAL A 42 -22.58 16.49 -11.11
C VAL A 42 -23.60 17.03 -10.11
N GLY A 43 -23.66 18.35 -9.93
CA GLY A 43 -24.59 19.00 -8.99
C GLY A 43 -26.05 18.69 -9.30
N GLU A 44 -26.46 18.76 -10.57
CA GLU A 44 -27.82 18.42 -10.98
C GLU A 44 -28.17 16.95 -10.73
N ASN A 45 -27.22 16.03 -10.92
CA ASN A 45 -27.43 14.60 -10.68
C ASN A 45 -27.62 14.28 -9.18
N ILE A 46 -26.93 14.98 -8.29
CA ILE A 46 -26.96 14.72 -6.84
C ILE A 46 -27.93 15.63 -6.09
N ALA A 47 -28.59 16.60 -6.76
CA ALA A 47 -29.42 17.61 -6.11
C ALA A 47 -30.46 17.03 -5.15
N ASN A 48 -31.08 15.91 -5.52
CA ASN A 48 -32.12 15.23 -4.76
C ASN A 48 -31.62 14.03 -3.95
N ALA A 49 -30.31 13.81 -3.87
CA ALA A 49 -29.75 12.73 -3.08
C ALA A 49 -29.92 13.01 -1.58
N VAL A 50 -30.29 11.99 -0.83
CA VAL A 50 -30.51 12.06 0.62
C VAL A 50 -29.75 10.93 1.30
N ASN A 51 -29.07 11.26 2.38
CA ASN A 51 -28.49 10.30 3.29
C ASN A 51 -29.61 9.73 4.19
N LEU A 52 -30.01 8.48 3.95
CA LEU A 52 -31.10 7.81 4.65
C LEU A 52 -30.63 7.04 5.90
N ASN A 53 -29.31 6.81 6.02
CA ASN A 53 -28.74 6.10 7.15
C ASN A 53 -27.34 6.63 7.52
N PRO A 54 -27.25 7.54 8.50
CA PRO A 54 -25.98 8.12 8.96
C PRO A 54 -25.02 7.12 9.65
N GLU A 55 -25.48 5.93 10.00
CA GLU A 55 -24.59 4.88 10.51
C GLU A 55 -23.78 4.21 9.37
N VAL A 56 -24.34 4.22 8.15
CA VAL A 56 -23.70 3.66 6.96
C VAL A 56 -22.93 4.75 6.20
N ILE A 57 -23.58 5.87 5.91
CA ILE A 57 -22.96 7.05 5.31
C ILE A 57 -22.78 8.09 6.41
N ARG A 58 -21.59 8.17 6.99
CA ARG A 58 -21.30 9.14 8.04
C ARG A 58 -21.40 10.57 7.51
N THR A 59 -21.95 11.44 8.33
CA THR A 59 -21.94 12.87 8.04
C THR A 59 -20.55 13.46 8.20
N VAL A 60 -20.33 14.60 7.58
CA VAL A 60 -19.04 15.33 7.67
C VAL A 60 -18.65 15.65 9.11
N ASP A 61 -19.61 15.95 9.97
CA ASP A 61 -19.37 16.29 11.38
C ASP A 61 -19.05 15.06 12.25
N ASN A 62 -19.40 13.86 11.78
CA ASN A 62 -19.16 12.61 12.49
C ASN A 62 -18.58 11.52 11.59
N PRO A 63 -17.39 11.72 11.00
CA PRO A 63 -16.77 10.75 10.08
C PRO A 63 -16.26 9.52 10.82
N TYR A 64 -16.11 8.39 10.10
CA TYR A 64 -15.40 7.20 10.62
C TYR A 64 -13.95 7.51 11.01
N SER A 65 -13.31 8.43 10.31
CA SER A 65 -11.97 8.90 10.60
C SER A 65 -11.82 10.35 10.15
N LYS A 66 -11.06 11.13 10.91
CA LYS A 66 -10.74 12.53 10.55
C LYS A 66 -9.79 12.63 9.36
N THR A 67 -9.10 11.54 9.02
CA THR A 67 -8.14 11.48 7.91
C THR A 67 -8.56 10.38 6.93
N GLY A 68 -8.01 10.41 5.71
CA GLY A 68 -8.26 9.38 4.71
C GLY A 68 -7.82 7.98 5.14
N GLY A 69 -8.35 6.95 4.47
CA GLY A 69 -8.03 5.54 4.74
C GLY A 69 -6.66 5.09 4.24
N LEU A 70 -5.95 5.93 3.49
CA LEU A 70 -4.58 5.68 3.02
C LEU A 70 -3.60 6.62 3.75
N ALA A 71 -2.42 6.10 4.07
CA ALA A 71 -1.31 6.89 4.57
C ALA A 71 -0.08 6.66 3.70
N VAL A 72 0.66 7.74 3.42
CA VAL A 72 1.96 7.69 2.75
C VAL A 72 3.02 7.82 3.83
N LEU A 73 3.83 6.76 3.99
CA LEU A 73 4.93 6.75 4.95
C LEU A 73 6.23 7.08 4.25
N SER A 74 7.12 7.78 4.94
CA SER A 74 8.46 8.11 4.47
C SER A 74 9.50 7.92 5.57
N GLY A 75 10.77 7.83 5.19
CA GLY A 75 11.90 7.63 6.08
C GLY A 75 13.09 7.08 5.32
N ASN A 76 14.14 6.69 6.04
CA ASN A 76 15.36 6.18 5.40
C ASN A 76 15.12 4.87 4.62
N LEU A 77 14.09 4.09 4.95
CA LEU A 77 13.70 2.88 4.21
C LEU A 77 12.89 3.21 2.94
N ALA A 78 12.12 4.28 2.95
CA ALA A 78 11.26 4.72 1.85
C ALA A 78 11.38 6.24 1.63
N PRO A 79 12.54 6.74 1.17
CA PRO A 79 12.75 8.20 1.01
C PRO A 79 11.80 8.83 -0.01
N ASP A 80 11.36 8.09 -1.02
CA ASP A 80 10.39 8.54 -2.02
C ASP A 80 8.95 8.14 -1.69
N GLY A 81 8.74 7.57 -0.50
CA GLY A 81 7.44 7.19 0.03
C GLY A 81 7.07 5.71 -0.12
N SER A 82 6.06 5.33 0.62
CA SER A 82 5.40 4.02 0.62
C SER A 82 3.94 4.21 1.02
N VAL A 83 3.08 3.23 0.73
CA VAL A 83 1.64 3.36 0.94
C VAL A 83 1.13 2.25 1.84
N VAL A 84 0.34 2.62 2.84
CA VAL A 84 -0.40 1.68 3.69
C VAL A 84 -1.88 2.01 3.70
N LYS A 85 -2.73 0.98 3.68
CA LYS A 85 -4.16 1.12 3.92
C LYS A 85 -4.39 1.20 5.43
N ARG A 86 -4.26 2.41 5.99
CA ARG A 86 -4.40 2.70 7.42
C ARG A 86 -5.70 2.16 8.01
N SER A 87 -6.82 2.27 7.27
CA SER A 87 -8.14 1.81 7.71
C SER A 87 -8.25 0.30 7.91
N ALA A 88 -7.27 -0.49 7.47
CA ALA A 88 -7.22 -1.94 7.60
C ALA A 88 -6.19 -2.42 8.63
N VAL A 89 -5.49 -1.50 9.28
CA VAL A 89 -4.49 -1.79 10.32
C VAL A 89 -5.15 -1.74 11.69
N VAL A 90 -4.93 -2.78 12.49
CA VAL A 90 -5.40 -2.81 13.88
C VAL A 90 -4.57 -1.85 14.74
N GLU A 91 -5.16 -1.34 15.82
CA GLU A 91 -4.56 -0.29 16.64
C GLU A 91 -3.16 -0.69 17.16
N GLU A 92 -2.99 -1.94 17.56
CA GLU A 92 -1.73 -2.47 18.09
C GLU A 92 -0.60 -2.48 17.06
N MET A 93 -0.92 -2.46 15.76
CA MET A 93 0.04 -2.45 14.66
C MET A 93 0.23 -1.07 14.03
N MET A 94 -0.45 -0.04 14.53
CA MET A 94 -0.26 1.35 14.05
C MET A 94 1.14 1.87 14.36
N VAL A 95 1.74 1.42 15.45
CA VAL A 95 3.15 1.61 15.79
C VAL A 95 3.74 0.23 16.04
N HIS A 96 4.71 -0.17 15.23
CA HIS A 96 5.31 -1.50 15.32
C HIS A 96 6.81 -1.42 15.06
N GLU A 97 7.57 -2.20 15.81
CA GLU A 97 9.00 -2.37 15.60
C GLU A 97 9.34 -3.85 15.69
N GLY A 98 10.11 -4.35 14.74
CA GLY A 98 10.43 -5.78 14.70
C GLY A 98 11.56 -6.13 13.75
N PRO A 99 12.09 -7.37 13.87
CA PRO A 99 13.16 -7.85 13.01
C PRO A 99 12.66 -8.15 11.60
N ALA A 100 13.45 -7.76 10.61
CA ALA A 100 13.21 -8.04 9.21
C ALA A 100 13.39 -9.54 8.90
N ARG A 101 12.44 -10.10 8.13
CA ARG A 101 12.54 -11.39 7.45
C ARG A 101 12.55 -11.12 5.96
N VAL A 102 13.70 -11.31 5.32
CA VAL A 102 13.97 -10.77 3.99
C VAL A 102 13.82 -11.83 2.91
N PHE A 103 13.02 -11.53 1.89
CA PHE A 103 12.73 -12.40 0.75
C PHE A 103 12.86 -11.62 -0.56
N ASP A 104 13.47 -12.26 -1.56
CA ASP A 104 13.67 -11.66 -2.87
C ASP A 104 12.62 -12.08 -3.91
N SER A 105 11.58 -12.78 -3.44
CA SER A 105 10.40 -13.15 -4.21
C SER A 105 9.18 -13.34 -3.31
N GLU A 106 7.99 -13.18 -3.89
CA GLU A 106 6.72 -13.50 -3.23
C GLU A 106 6.65 -14.99 -2.85
N GLU A 107 7.13 -15.87 -3.73
CA GLU A 107 7.10 -17.33 -3.56
C GLU A 107 7.90 -17.79 -2.34
N ASP A 108 9.10 -17.26 -2.16
CA ASP A 108 9.96 -17.59 -1.00
C ASP A 108 9.33 -17.09 0.31
N ALA A 109 8.74 -15.91 0.30
CA ALA A 109 8.01 -15.37 1.45
C ALA A 109 6.82 -16.26 1.82
N ILE A 110 5.99 -16.67 0.85
CA ILE A 110 4.85 -17.56 1.08
C ILE A 110 5.32 -18.91 1.65
N ALA A 111 6.39 -19.48 1.11
CA ALA A 111 6.95 -20.74 1.60
C ALA A 111 7.43 -20.62 3.05
N ALA A 112 8.05 -19.50 3.42
CA ALA A 112 8.50 -19.24 4.79
C ALA A 112 7.33 -19.03 5.75
N ILE A 113 6.30 -18.27 5.36
CA ILE A 113 5.09 -18.04 6.16
C ILE A 113 4.38 -19.36 6.44
N LYS A 114 4.05 -20.12 5.39
CA LYS A 114 3.38 -21.43 5.51
C LYS A 114 4.22 -22.47 6.24
N GLY A 115 5.56 -22.37 6.12
CA GLY A 115 6.51 -23.23 6.81
C GLY A 115 6.72 -22.90 8.29
N GLY A 116 6.00 -21.89 8.84
CA GLY A 116 6.09 -21.51 10.26
C GLY A 116 7.41 -20.82 10.64
N LYS A 117 8.13 -20.26 9.67
CA LYS A 117 9.37 -19.51 9.92
C LYS A 117 9.13 -18.07 10.35
N ILE A 118 7.93 -17.56 10.10
CA ILE A 118 7.50 -16.21 10.49
C ILE A 118 6.75 -16.30 11.81
N VAL A 119 7.12 -15.46 12.76
CA VAL A 119 6.55 -15.43 14.11
C VAL A 119 6.01 -14.05 14.44
N ALA A 120 5.21 -13.97 15.50
CA ALA A 120 4.68 -12.69 15.98
C ALA A 120 5.81 -11.70 16.27
N GLY A 121 5.65 -10.46 15.84
CA GLY A 121 6.63 -9.39 15.95
C GLY A 121 7.52 -9.21 14.71
N ASP A 122 7.58 -10.18 13.80
CA ASP A 122 8.39 -10.06 12.59
C ASP A 122 7.87 -8.99 11.61
N VAL A 123 8.79 -8.42 10.83
CA VAL A 123 8.50 -7.58 9.68
C VAL A 123 8.97 -8.32 8.42
N VAL A 124 8.03 -8.85 7.63
CA VAL A 124 8.33 -9.55 6.39
C VAL A 124 8.62 -8.52 5.29
N VAL A 125 9.80 -8.61 4.68
CA VAL A 125 10.25 -7.73 3.59
C VAL A 125 10.33 -8.54 2.31
N ILE A 126 9.48 -8.20 1.34
CA ILE A 126 9.46 -8.81 0.00
C ILE A 126 9.94 -7.76 -1.00
N ARG A 127 11.04 -8.01 -1.66
CA ARG A 127 11.71 -7.05 -2.53
C ARG A 127 11.92 -7.59 -3.95
N TYR A 128 12.28 -6.71 -4.87
CA TYR A 128 12.37 -7.00 -6.32
C TYR A 128 11.02 -7.38 -6.95
N GLU A 129 9.94 -6.84 -6.42
CA GLU A 129 8.56 -6.98 -6.93
C GLU A 129 7.96 -5.63 -7.35
N GLY A 130 8.78 -4.58 -7.37
CA GLY A 130 8.42 -3.26 -7.87
C GLY A 130 8.26 -3.19 -9.38
N PRO A 131 8.00 -2.00 -9.94
CA PRO A 131 7.73 -1.82 -11.37
C PRO A 131 8.79 -2.40 -12.30
N LYS A 132 10.07 -2.29 -11.96
CA LYS A 132 11.20 -2.83 -12.74
C LYS A 132 11.61 -4.22 -12.30
N GLY A 133 11.69 -4.45 -11.00
CA GLY A 133 12.14 -5.72 -10.43
C GLY A 133 11.17 -6.87 -10.64
N GLY A 134 9.86 -6.60 -10.47
CA GLY A 134 8.75 -7.49 -10.80
C GLY A 134 7.88 -6.86 -11.89
N PRO A 135 8.27 -6.90 -13.19
CA PRO A 135 7.62 -6.15 -14.23
C PRO A 135 6.10 -6.35 -14.28
N GLY A 136 5.36 -5.23 -14.23
CA GLY A 136 3.92 -5.22 -14.06
C GLY A 136 3.47 -5.01 -12.62
N MET A 137 4.41 -4.99 -11.64
CA MET A 137 4.15 -4.70 -10.24
C MET A 137 3.02 -5.57 -9.67
N ARG A 138 3.31 -6.85 -9.56
CA ARG A 138 2.37 -7.91 -9.16
C ARG A 138 1.70 -7.59 -7.83
N GLU A 139 0.39 -7.88 -7.75
CA GLU A 139 -0.39 -7.75 -6.54
C GLU A 139 -0.12 -8.90 -5.56
N MET A 140 0.24 -8.57 -4.31
CA MET A 140 0.67 -9.53 -3.30
C MET A 140 -0.48 -9.98 -2.40
N LEU A 141 -1.49 -10.64 -2.98
CA LEU A 141 -2.62 -11.20 -2.23
C LEU A 141 -2.22 -12.42 -1.39
N ASN A 142 -1.39 -13.30 -1.95
CA ASN A 142 -1.06 -14.58 -1.30
C ASN A 142 -0.28 -14.43 0.01
N PRO A 143 0.75 -13.57 0.13
CA PRO A 143 1.44 -13.37 1.41
C PRO A 143 0.51 -12.83 2.50
N THR A 144 -0.36 -11.86 2.17
CA THR A 144 -1.31 -11.30 3.14
C THR A 144 -2.32 -12.35 3.61
N SER A 145 -2.82 -13.19 2.68
CA SER A 145 -3.72 -14.29 2.99
C SER A 145 -3.03 -15.38 3.81
N ALA A 146 -1.76 -15.69 3.52
CA ALA A 146 -0.99 -16.67 4.28
C ALA A 146 -0.75 -16.21 5.73
N ILE A 147 -0.37 -14.95 5.94
CA ILE A 147 -0.22 -14.36 7.29
C ILE A 147 -1.54 -14.41 8.05
N ALA A 148 -2.64 -14.02 7.42
CA ALA A 148 -3.97 -14.08 8.04
C ALA A 148 -4.37 -15.54 8.38
N GLY A 149 -4.13 -16.48 7.47
CA GLY A 149 -4.40 -17.91 7.66
C GLY A 149 -3.57 -18.56 8.77
N MET A 150 -2.38 -18.04 9.04
CA MET A 150 -1.52 -18.47 10.15
C MET A 150 -1.86 -17.78 11.49
N GLY A 151 -2.88 -16.91 11.52
CA GLY A 151 -3.27 -16.17 12.73
C GLY A 151 -2.33 -15.03 13.10
N LEU A 152 -1.47 -14.58 12.19
CA LEU A 152 -0.43 -13.57 12.41
C LEU A 152 -0.83 -12.15 11.97
N GLY A 153 -2.05 -11.95 11.48
CA GLY A 153 -2.48 -10.69 10.86
C GLY A 153 -2.48 -9.46 11.78
N SER A 154 -2.48 -9.66 13.10
CA SER A 154 -2.41 -8.59 14.11
C SER A 154 -1.04 -8.47 14.78
N SER A 155 -0.02 -9.17 14.29
CA SER A 155 1.30 -9.21 14.96
C SER A 155 2.49 -9.25 14.01
N VAL A 156 2.26 -9.33 12.70
CA VAL A 156 3.30 -9.33 11.67
C VAL A 156 3.02 -8.23 10.66
N ALA A 157 4.01 -7.43 10.31
CA ALA A 157 3.95 -6.47 9.23
C ALA A 157 4.52 -7.03 7.93
N LEU A 158 3.99 -6.56 6.79
CA LEU A 158 4.50 -6.84 5.45
C LEU A 158 4.97 -5.56 4.78
N ILE A 159 6.16 -5.57 4.21
CA ILE A 159 6.73 -4.44 3.46
C ILE A 159 7.17 -4.93 2.09
N THR A 160 6.88 -4.19 1.03
CA THR A 160 7.30 -4.53 -0.33
C THR A 160 7.46 -3.30 -1.22
N ASP A 161 8.36 -3.39 -2.19
CA ASP A 161 8.42 -2.46 -3.32
C ASP A 161 7.38 -2.78 -4.42
N GLY A 162 6.69 -3.93 -4.31
CA GLY A 162 5.50 -4.28 -5.05
C GLY A 162 4.23 -3.60 -4.51
N ARG A 163 3.06 -4.19 -4.69
CA ARG A 163 1.78 -3.62 -4.26
C ARG A 163 0.88 -4.63 -3.58
N PHE A 164 -0.06 -4.11 -2.78
CA PHE A 164 -1.11 -4.88 -2.14
C PHE A 164 -2.48 -4.54 -2.71
N SER A 165 -3.42 -5.49 -2.56
CA SER A 165 -4.83 -5.32 -2.91
C SER A 165 -5.54 -4.33 -1.98
N GLY A 166 -6.60 -3.70 -2.49
CA GLY A 166 -7.54 -2.95 -1.65
C GLY A 166 -8.26 -3.81 -0.59
N ALA A 167 -8.31 -5.13 -0.77
CA ALA A 167 -8.86 -6.08 0.20
C ALA A 167 -7.86 -6.54 1.27
N SER A 168 -6.57 -6.19 1.15
CA SER A 168 -5.55 -6.54 2.13
C SER A 168 -5.87 -5.97 3.51
N ARG A 169 -5.61 -6.77 4.55
CA ARG A 169 -5.74 -6.41 5.96
C ARG A 169 -4.37 -6.45 6.65
N GLY A 170 -4.27 -5.80 7.81
CA GLY A 170 -3.06 -5.72 8.59
C GLY A 170 -2.07 -4.66 8.12
N ALA A 171 -0.91 -4.58 8.76
CA ALA A 171 0.14 -3.62 8.46
C ALA A 171 0.90 -4.03 7.18
N SER A 172 0.23 -3.85 6.02
CA SER A 172 0.77 -4.16 4.69
C SER A 172 1.15 -2.87 3.98
N ILE A 173 2.46 -2.62 3.85
CA ILE A 173 3.06 -1.40 3.33
C ILE A 173 3.67 -1.71 1.96
N GLY A 174 3.06 -1.19 0.91
CA GLY A 174 3.49 -1.37 -0.48
C GLY A 174 4.10 -0.12 -1.08
N HIS A 175 4.49 -0.24 -2.36
CA HIS A 175 5.04 0.86 -3.15
C HIS A 175 6.28 1.50 -2.52
N VAL A 176 7.06 0.74 -1.73
CA VAL A 176 8.29 1.26 -1.13
C VAL A 176 9.21 1.76 -2.24
N SER A 177 9.52 3.03 -2.18
CA SER A 177 10.26 3.73 -3.23
C SER A 177 11.46 4.48 -2.67
N PRO A 178 12.60 4.42 -3.40
CA PRO A 178 12.90 3.68 -4.63
C PRO A 178 12.90 2.15 -4.45
N GLU A 179 12.49 1.41 -5.48
CA GLU A 179 12.45 -0.05 -5.45
C GLU A 179 13.84 -0.71 -5.38
N ALA A 180 13.90 -1.98 -4.97
CA ALA A 180 15.15 -2.73 -4.81
C ALA A 180 15.92 -2.88 -6.13
N ALA A 181 15.24 -3.05 -7.25
CA ALA A 181 15.87 -3.27 -8.57
C ALA A 181 16.71 -2.07 -9.05
N VAL A 182 16.44 -0.86 -8.54
CA VAL A 182 17.26 0.33 -8.80
C VAL A 182 18.20 0.67 -7.63
N GLY A 183 18.33 -0.23 -6.66
CA GLY A 183 19.17 -0.04 -5.48
C GLY A 183 18.58 0.92 -4.45
N GLY A 184 17.26 0.98 -4.35
CA GLY A 184 16.59 1.67 -3.25
C GLY A 184 16.97 1.06 -1.89
N PRO A 185 16.74 1.79 -0.78
CA PRO A 185 17.12 1.31 0.57
C PRO A 185 16.57 -0.07 0.94
N ILE A 186 15.39 -0.43 0.42
CA ILE A 186 14.81 -1.76 0.65
C ILE A 186 15.72 -2.90 0.15
N ALA A 187 16.56 -2.66 -0.87
CA ALA A 187 17.55 -3.63 -1.35
C ALA A 187 18.67 -3.88 -0.33
N LEU A 188 18.87 -2.95 0.62
CA LEU A 188 19.97 -2.96 1.58
C LEU A 188 19.56 -3.57 2.93
N VAL A 189 18.29 -3.91 3.10
CA VAL A 189 17.80 -4.57 4.31
C VAL A 189 18.41 -5.96 4.42
N GLU A 190 18.96 -6.28 5.57
CA GLU A 190 19.52 -7.59 5.89
C GLU A 190 18.61 -8.34 6.88
N GLU A 191 18.72 -9.67 6.89
CA GLU A 191 17.95 -10.53 7.79
C GLU A 191 18.21 -10.15 9.26
N GLY A 192 17.14 -9.89 10.01
CA GLY A 192 17.20 -9.50 11.41
C GLY A 192 17.40 -8.01 11.68
N ASP A 193 17.59 -7.18 10.66
CA ASP A 193 17.57 -5.72 10.83
C ASP A 193 16.27 -5.27 11.49
N VAL A 194 16.34 -4.30 12.38
CA VAL A 194 15.14 -3.77 13.02
C VAL A 194 14.49 -2.70 12.14
N ILE A 195 13.21 -2.90 11.84
CA ILE A 195 12.38 -1.94 11.10
C ILE A 195 11.35 -1.33 12.03
N SER A 196 11.24 0.00 12.00
CA SER A 196 10.28 0.78 12.76
C SER A 196 9.21 1.36 11.84
N ILE A 197 7.96 1.10 12.17
CA ILE A 197 6.76 1.55 11.47
C ILE A 197 5.98 2.44 12.44
N ASN A 198 5.71 3.70 12.05
CA ASN A 198 4.86 4.60 12.82
C ASN A 198 3.86 5.26 11.85
N ILE A 199 2.70 4.63 11.71
CA ILE A 199 1.65 5.09 10.77
C ILE A 199 1.05 6.44 11.21
N PRO A 200 0.78 6.70 12.49
CA PRO A 200 0.34 8.02 12.95
C PRO A 200 1.30 9.16 12.58
N GLU A 201 2.61 8.93 12.67
CA GLU A 201 3.63 9.92 12.33
C GLU A 201 4.11 9.85 10.87
N LEU A 202 3.52 8.96 10.07
CA LEU A 202 3.84 8.74 8.66
C LEU A 202 5.31 8.34 8.43
N LYS A 203 5.88 7.50 9.32
CA LYS A 203 7.27 7.10 9.28
C LYS A 203 7.46 5.62 8.99
N LEU A 204 8.51 5.32 8.20
CA LEU A 204 9.01 3.99 7.91
C LEU A 204 10.55 4.01 7.93
N GLU A 205 11.16 3.40 8.94
CA GLU A 205 12.58 3.52 9.18
C GLU A 205 13.26 2.17 9.38
N LEU A 206 14.45 2.04 8.82
CA LEU A 206 15.40 0.98 9.08
C LEU A 206 16.36 1.47 10.19
N LYS A 207 16.43 0.76 11.31
CA LYS A 207 17.27 1.11 12.48
C LYS A 207 18.72 0.69 12.28
N VAL A 208 19.30 1.17 11.19
CA VAL A 208 20.70 0.96 10.81
C VAL A 208 21.35 2.33 10.61
N SER A 209 22.60 2.50 11.00
CA SER A 209 23.26 3.79 10.87
C SER A 209 23.48 4.19 9.40
N ASP A 210 23.58 5.48 9.14
CA ASP A 210 23.81 6.01 7.79
C ASP A 210 25.14 5.51 7.21
N GLU A 211 26.16 5.33 8.05
CA GLU A 211 27.47 4.77 7.67
C GLU A 211 27.34 3.32 7.19
N GLU A 212 26.59 2.50 7.91
CA GLU A 212 26.35 1.11 7.53
C GLU A 212 25.51 1.03 6.24
N LEU A 213 24.45 1.84 6.12
CA LEU A 213 23.66 1.93 4.88
C LEU A 213 24.53 2.34 3.69
N ALA A 214 25.42 3.30 3.87
CA ALA A 214 26.37 3.71 2.83
C ALA A 214 27.34 2.59 2.47
N ALA A 215 27.83 1.83 3.46
CA ALA A 215 28.70 0.67 3.24
C ALA A 215 27.99 -0.45 2.49
N ARG A 216 26.74 -0.76 2.83
CA ARG A 216 25.90 -1.74 2.12
C ARG A 216 25.61 -1.28 0.69
N LYS A 217 25.31 0.01 0.51
CA LYS A 217 25.06 0.60 -0.82
C LYS A 217 26.29 0.52 -1.71
N ALA A 218 27.47 0.75 -1.18
CA ALA A 218 28.72 0.61 -1.94
C ALA A 218 29.02 -0.82 -2.44
N LYS A 219 28.48 -1.83 -1.75
CA LYS A 219 28.61 -3.25 -2.13
C LYS A 219 27.47 -3.73 -3.01
N TRP A 220 26.35 -3.01 -3.04
CA TRP A 220 25.17 -3.41 -3.81
C TRP A 220 25.47 -3.43 -5.30
N GLN A 221 24.98 -4.46 -5.98
CA GLN A 221 25.07 -4.61 -7.44
C GLN A 221 23.68 -4.90 -8.00
N PRO A 222 23.35 -4.35 -9.18
CA PRO A 222 22.12 -4.71 -9.88
C PRO A 222 22.04 -6.22 -10.10
N ARG A 223 20.87 -6.79 -9.86
CA ARG A 223 20.60 -8.21 -10.17
C ARG A 223 20.27 -8.39 -11.65
N GLU A 224 20.47 -9.59 -12.13
CA GLU A 224 19.92 -9.98 -13.44
C GLU A 224 18.40 -9.83 -13.42
N PRO A 225 17.81 -9.22 -14.46
CA PRO A 225 16.38 -9.04 -14.54
C PRO A 225 15.62 -10.37 -14.51
N LYS A 226 14.53 -10.45 -13.76
CA LYS A 226 13.63 -11.64 -13.73
C LYS A 226 13.09 -11.99 -15.13
N VAL A 227 12.90 -10.97 -15.99
CA VAL A 227 12.39 -11.13 -17.36
C VAL A 227 13.35 -10.49 -18.35
N THR A 228 13.92 -11.32 -19.22
CA THR A 228 14.99 -10.93 -20.17
C THR A 228 14.49 -10.79 -21.61
N THR A 229 13.22 -11.14 -21.92
CA THR A 229 12.66 -11.12 -23.27
C THR A 229 11.20 -10.62 -23.30
N GLY A 230 10.70 -10.33 -24.47
CA GLY A 230 9.29 -10.03 -24.72
C GLY A 230 8.83 -8.68 -24.17
N TYR A 231 7.50 -8.56 -24.01
CA TYR A 231 6.85 -7.31 -23.65
C TYR A 231 7.25 -6.81 -22.27
N LEU A 232 7.33 -7.68 -21.27
CA LEU A 232 7.66 -7.29 -19.90
C LEU A 232 9.11 -6.78 -19.75
N ARG A 233 10.07 -7.30 -20.58
CA ARG A 233 11.40 -6.69 -20.64
C ARG A 233 11.33 -5.26 -21.16
N ARG A 234 10.57 -5.05 -22.24
CA ARG A 234 10.35 -3.70 -22.79
C ARG A 234 9.69 -2.79 -21.77
N TYR A 235 8.67 -3.26 -21.08
CA TYR A 235 8.00 -2.55 -20.00
C TYR A 235 9.01 -2.11 -18.92
N ALA A 236 9.80 -3.06 -18.38
CA ALA A 236 10.78 -2.79 -17.33
C ALA A 236 11.82 -1.72 -17.71
N SER A 237 12.16 -1.61 -19.02
CA SER A 237 13.12 -0.59 -19.49
C SER A 237 12.53 0.83 -19.56
N MET A 238 11.20 0.97 -19.57
CA MET A 238 10.50 2.24 -19.78
C MET A 238 9.71 2.71 -18.58
N VAL A 239 9.39 1.83 -17.64
CA VAL A 239 8.53 2.13 -16.50
C VAL A 239 9.26 3.00 -15.49
N THR A 240 8.52 3.98 -14.93
CA THR A 240 8.99 4.82 -13.82
C THR A 240 8.81 4.13 -12.48
N SER A 241 9.35 4.72 -11.42
CA SER A 241 9.17 4.26 -10.04
C SER A 241 7.69 4.29 -9.60
N GLY A 242 7.36 3.49 -8.59
CA GLY A 242 6.02 3.41 -8.01
C GLY A 242 5.49 4.75 -7.49
N ASN A 243 6.36 5.58 -6.88
CA ASN A 243 6.00 6.91 -6.40
C ASN A 243 5.67 7.91 -7.54
N ARG A 244 6.06 7.58 -8.78
CA ARG A 244 5.71 8.34 -9.99
C ARG A 244 4.56 7.73 -10.78
N GLY A 245 3.84 6.77 -10.19
CA GLY A 245 2.68 6.11 -10.79
C GLY A 245 3.00 4.95 -11.72
N ALA A 246 4.25 4.48 -11.78
CA ALA A 246 4.68 3.38 -12.67
C ALA A 246 4.23 3.58 -14.13
N ILE A 247 4.31 4.81 -14.62
CA ILE A 247 3.97 5.17 -16.01
C ILE A 247 5.12 4.82 -16.95
N LEU A 248 4.82 4.64 -18.22
CA LEU A 248 5.85 4.41 -19.25
C LEU A 248 6.36 5.75 -19.76
N GLU A 249 7.67 5.95 -19.68
CA GLU A 249 8.36 7.07 -20.30
C GLU A 249 9.26 6.57 -21.42
N THR A 250 9.16 7.20 -22.57
CA THR A 250 10.12 7.01 -23.66
C THR A 250 11.33 7.89 -23.38
N ASN A 251 12.52 7.31 -23.31
CA ASN A 251 13.75 8.10 -23.32
C ASN A 251 13.73 8.96 -24.58
N LYS A 252 13.72 10.27 -24.39
CA LYS A 252 13.91 11.24 -25.48
C LYS A 252 15.37 11.26 -25.89
#